data_cac501d0e3449754bad52c7758f0721b
#
_entry.id   cac501d0e3449754bad52c7758f0721b
#
_cell.length_a   1.000
_cell.length_b   1.000
_cell.length_c   1.000
_cell.angle_alpha   90.00
_cell.angle_beta   90.00
_cell.angle_gamma   90.00
#
_symmetry.space_group_name_H-M   'P 1'
#
loop_
_entity.id
_entity.type
_entity.pdbx_description
1 polymer ?
#
loop_
_entity_poly.entity_id
_entity_poly.type
_entity_poly.pdbx_seq_one_letter_code
_entity_poly.pdbx_strand_id
1 'polypeptide(L)'
;MTHKYLKVKYISVVRVIGRKIFCTNSCKCRKKVLTLQSQSANKERMIHRRNILLFLLLGIALVGLFLADLCLGSSLFSPRVLWAQGDGVNSIYHHILVNIRLPKALTAILAGSALSVSGILMQTLFRNPLAGPYILGVSSGASLGVAFVVMCTSLFGIVSAGAGTIASSAIIGSTLVLLLVMSVASKVRDNVSLLIVGMMVGSIAGALVNIMQNIANPDALKLFIVWTLGSLSSVSWSELAVMAIVLLAGAVLVTILLKPLNGLLLGESYARALGINISRTRLGIVLATSLLAGGITAWCGPIAFIGVAVPHLARGIMHTSNHRLTVPACALLGANLLLLCDCLVSLASYSLSLSLPISTVSSLVAAPVIIYVILKR
;
A
#
# COMPACT_ATOMS: atom_id res chain seq x y z
N MET A 1 6.76 1.84 -23.09
CA MET A 1 6.64 3.29 -23.42
C MET A 1 7.67 4.18 -22.71
N THR A 2 8.18 3.84 -21.56
CA THR A 2 9.20 4.59 -20.79
C THR A 2 10.58 4.66 -21.44
N HIS A 3 10.99 3.61 -22.15
CA HIS A 3 12.28 3.57 -22.87
C HIS A 3 12.36 4.57 -24.04
N LYS A 4 11.21 4.90 -24.63
CA LYS A 4 11.12 5.87 -25.74
C LYS A 4 11.25 7.32 -25.25
N TYR A 5 10.76 7.62 -24.04
CA TYR A 5 10.82 8.98 -23.43
C TYR A 5 12.21 9.35 -22.90
N LEU A 6 12.92 8.42 -22.27
CA LEU A 6 14.30 8.65 -21.82
C LEU A 6 15.27 8.74 -22.99
N LYS A 7 15.10 7.89 -24.00
CA LYS A 7 15.89 7.97 -25.24
C LYS A 7 15.68 9.29 -25.98
N VAL A 8 14.45 9.81 -26.01
CA VAL A 8 14.14 11.10 -26.65
C VAL A 8 14.74 12.27 -25.85
N LYS A 9 14.73 12.23 -24.51
CA LYS A 9 15.33 13.31 -23.68
C LYS A 9 16.86 13.31 -23.74
N TYR A 10 17.50 12.14 -23.75
CA TYR A 10 18.96 12.00 -23.86
C TYR A 10 19.46 12.29 -25.28
N ILE A 11 18.76 11.80 -26.29
CA ILE A 11 19.10 12.10 -27.71
C ILE A 11 18.85 13.58 -28.04
N SER A 12 17.83 14.24 -27.44
CA SER A 12 17.61 15.67 -27.61
C SER A 12 18.70 16.52 -26.95
N VAL A 13 19.16 16.14 -25.77
CA VAL A 13 20.24 16.85 -25.06
C VAL A 13 21.60 16.66 -25.76
N VAL A 14 21.94 15.45 -26.15
CA VAL A 14 23.18 15.16 -26.89
C VAL A 14 23.15 15.77 -28.30
N ARG A 15 22.01 15.77 -28.99
CA ARG A 15 21.84 16.44 -30.28
C ARG A 15 21.86 17.96 -30.16
N VAL A 16 21.36 18.53 -29.06
CA VAL A 16 21.42 19.97 -28.81
C VAL A 16 22.84 20.41 -28.47
N ILE A 17 23.59 19.63 -27.67
CA ILE A 17 25.00 19.92 -27.34
C ILE A 17 25.88 19.72 -28.58
N GLY A 18 25.73 18.63 -29.34
CA GLY A 18 26.50 18.38 -30.55
C GLY A 18 26.22 19.41 -31.66
N ARG A 19 24.97 19.91 -31.79
CA ARG A 19 24.63 20.98 -32.74
C ARG A 19 25.03 22.38 -32.28
N LYS A 20 25.16 22.63 -30.98
CA LYS A 20 25.70 23.92 -30.46
C LYS A 20 27.15 24.14 -30.88
N ILE A 21 27.94 23.07 -31.01
CA ILE A 21 29.33 23.14 -31.43
C ILE A 21 29.44 23.39 -32.95
N PHE A 22 28.45 22.97 -33.77
CA PHE A 22 28.50 23.10 -35.23
C PHE A 22 27.71 24.28 -35.83
N CYS A 23 26.91 24.98 -35.02
CA CYS A 23 25.98 26.03 -35.49
C CYS A 23 26.28 27.42 -34.86
N THR A 24 27.53 27.83 -34.82
CA THR A 24 27.90 29.15 -34.29
C THR A 24 27.53 30.36 -35.20
N ASN A 25 27.03 30.11 -36.43
CA ASN A 25 26.80 31.19 -37.39
C ASN A 25 25.46 31.21 -38.14
N SER A 26 24.39 30.49 -37.71
CA SER A 26 23.13 30.57 -38.44
C SER A 26 21.95 30.98 -37.54
N CYS A 27 21.38 32.14 -37.80
CA CYS A 27 20.22 32.75 -37.13
C CYS A 27 18.95 31.82 -37.12
N LYS A 28 18.82 30.94 -38.14
CA LYS A 28 17.75 29.94 -38.26
C LYS A 28 17.84 28.82 -37.19
N CYS A 29 19.06 28.37 -36.84
CA CYS A 29 19.27 27.35 -35.81
C CYS A 29 18.95 27.90 -34.42
N ARG A 30 19.28 29.14 -34.13
CA ARG A 30 19.00 29.80 -32.83
C ARG A 30 17.48 29.93 -32.61
N LYS A 31 16.72 30.35 -33.63
CA LYS A 31 15.25 30.40 -33.54
C LYS A 31 14.63 29.02 -33.31
N LYS A 32 15.11 27.98 -33.98
CA LYS A 32 14.60 26.60 -33.82
C LYS A 32 14.92 26.00 -32.45
N VAL A 33 16.07 26.33 -31.86
CA VAL A 33 16.44 25.92 -30.50
C VAL A 33 15.56 26.63 -29.46
N LEU A 34 15.32 27.93 -29.63
CA LEU A 34 14.45 28.72 -28.74
C LEU A 34 12.98 28.25 -28.80
N THR A 35 12.46 27.92 -29.98
CA THR A 35 11.11 27.36 -30.13
C THR A 35 10.99 25.95 -29.50
N LEU A 36 12.00 25.11 -29.63
CA LEU A 36 12.02 23.79 -28.98
C LEU A 36 12.13 23.92 -27.45
N GLN A 37 12.90 24.88 -26.93
CA GLN A 37 12.97 25.17 -25.50
C GLN A 37 11.65 25.71 -24.94
N SER A 38 11.00 26.64 -25.68
CA SER A 38 9.69 27.17 -25.26
C SER A 38 8.60 26.10 -25.30
N GLN A 39 8.59 25.22 -26.29
CA GLN A 39 7.66 24.09 -26.40
C GLN A 39 7.88 23.07 -25.27
N SER A 40 9.15 22.77 -24.91
CA SER A 40 9.46 21.88 -23.77
C SER A 40 9.03 22.50 -22.44
N ALA A 41 9.28 23.78 -22.23
CA ALA A 41 8.87 24.49 -21.02
C ALA A 41 7.34 24.58 -20.87
N ASN A 42 6.61 24.83 -21.97
CA ASN A 42 5.14 24.80 -21.96
C ASN A 42 4.60 23.41 -21.68
N LYS A 43 5.20 22.37 -22.24
CA LYS A 43 4.82 20.98 -21.98
C LYS A 43 5.07 20.58 -20.52
N GLU A 44 6.18 20.98 -19.93
CA GLU A 44 6.47 20.76 -18.51
C GLU A 44 5.47 21.48 -17.60
N ARG A 45 5.11 22.74 -17.93
CA ARG A 45 4.08 23.49 -17.19
C ARG A 45 2.71 22.83 -17.28
N MET A 46 2.31 22.32 -18.45
CA MET A 46 1.03 21.63 -18.60
C MET A 46 1.00 20.31 -17.80
N ILE A 47 2.08 19.53 -17.80
CA ILE A 47 2.20 18.31 -17.01
C ILE A 47 2.13 18.65 -15.51
N HIS A 48 2.80 19.69 -15.08
CA HIS A 48 2.80 20.13 -13.67
C HIS A 48 1.39 20.55 -13.22
N ARG A 49 0.70 21.39 -14.01
CA ARG A 49 -0.70 21.80 -13.73
C ARG A 49 -1.65 20.61 -13.68
N ARG A 50 -1.52 19.68 -14.63
CA ARG A 50 -2.32 18.44 -14.64
C ARG A 50 -2.10 17.61 -13.38
N ASN A 51 -0.86 17.45 -12.95
CA ASN A 51 -0.55 16.68 -11.75
C ASN A 51 -1.13 17.35 -10.49
N ILE A 52 -1.04 18.67 -10.36
CA ILE A 52 -1.67 19.41 -9.26
C ILE A 52 -3.17 19.20 -9.26
N LEU A 53 -3.83 19.34 -10.41
CA LEU A 53 -5.27 19.13 -10.54
C LEU A 53 -5.67 17.70 -10.11
N LEU A 54 -4.90 16.68 -10.53
CA LEU A 54 -5.14 15.29 -10.15
C LEU A 54 -4.99 15.09 -8.63
N PHE A 55 -3.99 15.67 -8.00
CA PHE A 55 -3.83 15.60 -6.54
C PHE A 55 -4.98 16.30 -5.82
N LEU A 56 -5.44 17.45 -6.32
CA LEU A 56 -6.61 18.15 -5.76
C LEU A 56 -7.88 17.31 -5.89
N LEU A 57 -8.14 16.73 -7.07
CA LEU A 57 -9.30 15.86 -7.29
C LEU A 57 -9.26 14.63 -6.37
N LEU A 58 -8.10 13.98 -6.21
CA LEU A 58 -7.93 12.85 -5.29
C LEU A 58 -8.13 13.27 -3.83
N GLY A 59 -7.69 14.47 -3.45
CA GLY A 59 -7.92 15.01 -2.12
C GLY A 59 -9.40 15.31 -1.85
N ILE A 60 -10.09 15.92 -2.82
CA ILE A 60 -11.55 16.17 -2.72
C ILE A 60 -12.31 14.83 -2.64
N ALA A 61 -11.96 13.86 -3.47
CA ALA A 61 -12.55 12.53 -3.43
C ALA A 61 -12.32 11.85 -2.07
N LEU A 62 -11.11 11.99 -1.49
CA LEU A 62 -10.80 11.45 -0.17
C LEU A 62 -11.71 12.05 0.91
N VAL A 63 -11.87 13.37 0.93
CA VAL A 63 -12.77 14.04 1.89
C VAL A 63 -14.21 13.61 1.67
N GLY A 64 -14.67 13.55 0.41
CA GLY A 64 -16.03 13.11 0.08
C GLY A 64 -16.31 11.67 0.52
N LEU A 65 -15.40 10.74 0.23
CA LEU A 65 -15.52 9.33 0.65
C LEU A 65 -15.41 9.18 2.18
N PHE A 66 -14.54 9.94 2.84
CA PHE A 66 -14.43 9.94 4.29
C PHE A 66 -15.73 10.39 4.96
N LEU A 67 -16.35 11.48 4.48
CA LEU A 67 -17.63 11.94 4.99
C LEU A 67 -18.76 10.95 4.67
N ALA A 68 -18.74 10.33 3.49
CA ALA A 68 -19.68 9.28 3.13
C ALA A 68 -19.58 8.07 4.05
N ASP A 69 -18.35 7.60 4.35
CA ASP A 69 -18.10 6.47 5.23
C ASP A 69 -18.56 6.73 6.67
N LEU A 70 -18.36 7.96 7.17
CA LEU A 70 -18.89 8.35 8.49
C LEU A 70 -20.43 8.34 8.53
N CYS A 71 -21.12 8.66 7.42
CA CYS A 71 -22.58 8.66 7.34
C CYS A 71 -23.14 7.24 7.11
N LEU A 72 -22.41 6.37 6.41
CA LEU A 72 -22.83 5.01 6.10
C LEU A 72 -22.50 4.06 7.24
N GLY A 73 -23.36 3.07 7.48
CA GLY A 73 -23.16 2.03 8.48
C GLY A 73 -24.45 1.22 8.64
N SER A 74 -24.55 0.40 9.69
CA SER A 74 -25.80 -0.33 10.01
C SER A 74 -27.02 0.57 10.21
N SER A 75 -26.79 1.87 10.44
CA SER A 75 -27.79 2.94 10.47
C SER A 75 -27.24 4.16 9.72
N LEU A 76 -28.08 4.86 8.97
CA LEU A 76 -27.71 6.10 8.28
C LEU A 76 -27.73 7.24 9.29
N PHE A 77 -26.62 7.98 9.38
CA PHE A 77 -26.52 9.16 10.22
C PHE A 77 -26.42 10.43 9.40
N SER A 78 -27.11 11.48 9.85
CA SER A 78 -26.90 12.82 9.32
C SER A 78 -25.56 13.37 9.84
N PRO A 79 -24.76 14.06 8.99
CA PRO A 79 -23.51 14.71 9.43
C PRO A 79 -23.70 15.73 10.58
N ARG A 80 -24.92 16.19 10.78
CA ARG A 80 -25.27 17.12 11.87
C ARG A 80 -25.03 16.55 13.27
N VAL A 81 -25.02 15.22 13.41
CA VAL A 81 -24.73 14.53 14.68
C VAL A 81 -23.30 14.82 15.19
N LEU A 82 -22.37 15.17 14.33
CA LEU A 82 -21.00 15.58 14.71
C LEU A 82 -21.00 16.81 15.63
N TRP A 83 -21.94 17.72 15.47
CA TRP A 83 -22.06 18.96 16.24
C TRP A 83 -23.20 18.94 17.27
N ALA A 84 -24.01 17.87 17.31
CA ALA A 84 -25.09 17.75 18.25
C ALA A 84 -24.54 17.32 19.61
N GLN A 85 -24.30 18.28 20.50
CA GLN A 85 -24.18 18.05 21.95
C GLN A 85 -25.59 18.02 22.55
N GLY A 86 -26.10 16.83 22.89
CA GLY A 86 -27.43 16.69 23.44
C GLY A 86 -27.54 15.46 24.32
N ASP A 87 -28.47 15.50 25.27
CA ASP A 87 -28.81 14.38 26.16
C ASP A 87 -29.64 13.32 25.44
N GLY A 88 -29.48 12.05 25.82
CA GLY A 88 -30.27 10.93 25.31
C GLY A 88 -29.76 10.29 23.99
N VAL A 89 -30.66 10.12 23.00
CA VAL A 89 -30.37 9.37 21.75
C VAL A 89 -29.20 9.98 20.96
N ASN A 90 -29.03 11.29 20.99
CA ASN A 90 -27.92 11.98 20.33
C ASN A 90 -26.56 11.63 20.95
N SER A 91 -26.49 11.36 22.25
CA SER A 91 -25.28 10.94 22.94
C SER A 91 -24.82 9.55 22.47
N ILE A 92 -25.74 8.61 22.23
CA ILE A 92 -25.43 7.27 21.73
C ILE A 92 -24.88 7.37 20.29
N TYR A 93 -25.51 8.16 19.44
CA TYR A 93 -25.04 8.37 18.06
C TYR A 93 -23.67 9.03 18.00
N HIS A 94 -23.41 10.03 18.86
CA HIS A 94 -22.12 10.68 18.98
C HIS A 94 -21.04 9.68 19.44
N HIS A 95 -21.35 8.83 20.41
CA HIS A 95 -20.44 7.78 20.89
C HIS A 95 -20.07 6.78 19.77
N ILE A 96 -21.05 6.31 19.01
CA ILE A 96 -20.82 5.41 17.86
C ILE A 96 -19.96 6.09 16.79
N LEU A 97 -20.26 7.36 16.48
CA LEU A 97 -19.52 8.10 15.47
C LEU A 97 -18.05 8.28 15.87
N VAL A 98 -17.80 8.73 17.10
CA VAL A 98 -16.44 9.07 17.58
C VAL A 98 -15.63 7.81 17.90
N ASN A 99 -16.23 6.80 18.55
CA ASN A 99 -15.46 5.67 19.07
C ASN A 99 -15.45 4.44 18.14
N ILE A 100 -16.33 4.38 17.14
CA ILE A 100 -16.40 3.23 16.23
C ILE A 100 -16.13 3.66 14.79
N ARG A 101 -16.89 4.63 14.24
CA ARG A 101 -16.81 4.99 12.83
C ARG A 101 -15.57 5.79 12.48
N LEU A 102 -15.22 6.77 13.31
CA LEU A 102 -14.07 7.62 13.05
C LEU A 102 -12.75 6.86 13.08
N PRO A 103 -12.46 6.01 14.10
CA PRO A 103 -11.27 5.14 14.07
C PRO A 103 -11.25 4.19 12.85
N LYS A 104 -12.41 3.59 12.50
CA LYS A 104 -12.56 2.72 11.34
C LYS A 104 -12.20 3.43 10.04
N ALA A 105 -12.77 4.61 9.79
CA ALA A 105 -12.50 5.41 8.59
C ALA A 105 -11.03 5.86 8.50
N LEU A 106 -10.44 6.28 9.62
CA LEU A 106 -9.01 6.62 9.69
C LEU A 106 -8.13 5.39 9.45
N THR A 107 -8.51 4.24 9.97
CA THR A 107 -7.83 2.96 9.70
C THR A 107 -7.88 2.63 8.23
N ALA A 108 -9.02 2.83 7.54
CA ALA A 108 -9.13 2.62 6.10
C ALA A 108 -8.17 3.52 5.30
N ILE A 109 -8.05 4.81 5.66
CA ILE A 109 -7.11 5.75 5.03
C ILE A 109 -5.66 5.27 5.21
N LEU A 110 -5.28 4.95 6.44
CA LEU A 110 -3.93 4.50 6.76
C LEU A 110 -3.59 3.18 6.09
N ALA A 111 -4.51 2.21 6.16
CA ALA A 111 -4.31 0.88 5.56
C ALA A 111 -4.21 0.95 4.04
N GLY A 112 -5.12 1.67 3.38
CA GLY A 112 -5.09 1.86 1.94
C GLY A 112 -3.82 2.55 1.46
N SER A 113 -3.39 3.61 2.15
CA SER A 113 -2.15 4.33 1.86
C SER A 113 -0.93 3.43 2.03
N ALA A 114 -0.80 2.74 3.16
CA ALA A 114 0.35 1.93 3.50
C ALA A 114 0.51 0.72 2.56
N LEU A 115 -0.59 -0.01 2.30
CA LEU A 115 -0.57 -1.16 1.39
C LEU A 115 -0.22 -0.76 -0.04
N SER A 116 -0.71 0.37 -0.53
CA SER A 116 -0.42 0.85 -1.88
C SER A 116 1.03 1.29 -2.02
N VAL A 117 1.56 2.00 -1.03
CA VAL A 117 2.96 2.44 -1.02
C VAL A 117 3.88 1.23 -0.89
N SER A 118 3.59 0.27 -0.02
CA SER A 118 4.37 -0.96 0.07
C SER A 118 4.34 -1.75 -1.24
N GLY A 119 3.21 -1.75 -1.95
CA GLY A 119 3.07 -2.38 -3.25
C GLY A 119 3.99 -1.77 -4.32
N ILE A 120 4.05 -0.45 -4.45
CA ILE A 120 4.94 0.19 -5.45
C ILE A 120 6.41 -0.06 -5.14
N LEU A 121 6.79 -0.18 -3.85
CA LEU A 121 8.14 -0.56 -3.44
C LEU A 121 8.49 -1.97 -3.94
N MET A 122 7.60 -2.93 -3.71
CA MET A 122 7.81 -4.32 -4.16
C MET A 122 7.84 -4.45 -5.67
N GLN A 123 6.93 -3.78 -6.38
CA GLN A 123 6.93 -3.77 -7.84
C GLN A 123 8.22 -3.17 -8.42
N THR A 124 8.81 -2.20 -7.75
CA THR A 124 10.08 -1.60 -8.17
C THR A 124 11.26 -2.53 -7.87
N LEU A 125 11.29 -3.13 -6.68
CA LEU A 125 12.34 -4.05 -6.26
C LEU A 125 12.41 -5.27 -7.19
N PHE A 126 11.28 -5.94 -7.40
CA PHE A 126 11.22 -7.17 -8.21
C PHE A 126 11.08 -6.90 -9.71
N ARG A 127 10.93 -5.64 -10.12
CA ARG A 127 10.63 -5.24 -11.51
C ARG A 127 9.47 -6.04 -12.10
N ASN A 128 8.59 -6.45 -11.23
CA ASN A 128 7.39 -7.20 -11.56
C ASN A 128 6.16 -6.36 -11.19
N PRO A 129 5.34 -5.99 -12.16
CA PRO A 129 4.16 -5.19 -11.92
C PRO A 129 3.10 -5.91 -11.06
N LEU A 130 3.15 -7.22 -10.95
CA LEU A 130 2.24 -8.03 -10.15
C LEU A 130 2.78 -8.31 -8.73
N ALA A 131 3.97 -7.82 -8.40
CA ALA A 131 4.53 -7.99 -7.06
C ALA A 131 3.71 -7.20 -6.03
N GLY A 132 3.14 -7.91 -5.08
CA GLY A 132 2.43 -7.33 -3.93
C GLY A 132 3.29 -7.27 -2.67
N PRO A 133 2.86 -6.58 -1.63
CA PRO A 133 3.60 -6.44 -0.39
C PRO A 133 3.80 -7.78 0.37
N TYR A 134 2.93 -8.74 0.14
CA TYR A 134 2.92 -10.02 0.86
C TYR A 134 3.82 -11.11 0.26
N ILE A 135 4.43 -10.86 -0.90
CA ILE A 135 5.30 -11.82 -1.60
C ILE A 135 6.48 -12.29 -0.75
N LEU A 136 6.96 -11.43 0.16
CA LEU A 136 8.06 -11.77 1.07
C LEU A 136 7.63 -12.64 2.28
N GLY A 137 6.40 -13.16 2.30
CA GLY A 137 5.91 -14.01 3.38
C GLY A 137 5.53 -13.26 4.67
N VAL A 138 5.52 -11.91 4.66
CA VAL A 138 5.18 -11.09 5.85
C VAL A 138 3.78 -11.43 6.37
N SER A 139 2.80 -11.56 5.47
CA SER A 139 1.44 -11.96 5.85
C SER A 139 1.36 -13.40 6.37
N SER A 140 2.11 -14.33 5.75
CA SER A 140 2.15 -15.72 6.22
C SER A 140 2.81 -15.83 7.59
N GLY A 141 3.84 -15.00 7.85
CA GLY A 141 4.46 -14.87 9.17
C GLY A 141 3.50 -14.33 10.22
N ALA A 142 2.74 -13.29 9.89
CA ALA A 142 1.70 -12.76 10.76
C ALA A 142 0.65 -13.83 11.08
N SER A 143 0.16 -14.55 10.05
CA SER A 143 -0.79 -15.65 10.22
C SER A 143 -0.25 -16.78 11.09
N LEU A 144 1.04 -17.12 10.94
CA LEU A 144 1.68 -18.13 11.79
C LEU A 144 1.76 -17.69 13.25
N GLY A 145 2.13 -16.42 13.50
CA GLY A 145 2.16 -15.87 14.86
C GLY A 145 0.77 -15.88 15.52
N VAL A 146 -0.25 -15.46 14.80
CA VAL A 146 -1.64 -15.48 15.30
C VAL A 146 -2.13 -16.89 15.52
N ALA A 147 -1.91 -17.80 14.57
CA ALA A 147 -2.28 -19.21 14.71
C ALA A 147 -1.62 -19.84 15.94
N PHE A 148 -0.33 -19.57 16.14
CA PHE A 148 0.40 -20.08 17.30
C PHE A 148 -0.25 -19.61 18.62
N VAL A 149 -0.50 -18.32 18.78
CA VAL A 149 -1.10 -17.79 20.02
C VAL A 149 -2.54 -18.27 20.17
N VAL A 150 -3.39 -18.12 19.18
CA VAL A 150 -4.83 -18.45 19.28
C VAL A 150 -5.05 -19.94 19.48
N MET A 151 -4.33 -20.79 18.77
CA MET A 151 -4.54 -22.24 18.81
C MET A 151 -3.80 -22.91 19.97
N CYS A 152 -2.56 -22.49 20.28
CA CYS A 152 -1.82 -23.05 21.42
C CYS A 152 -2.41 -22.63 22.76
N THR A 153 -2.85 -21.37 22.93
CA THR A 153 -3.51 -20.94 24.18
C THR A 153 -4.80 -21.69 24.44
N SER A 154 -5.53 -22.02 23.36
CA SER A 154 -6.73 -22.85 23.40
C SER A 154 -6.45 -24.28 23.90
N LEU A 155 -5.32 -24.88 23.51
CA LEU A 155 -4.90 -26.20 23.99
C LEU A 155 -4.58 -26.23 25.49
N PHE A 156 -4.10 -25.11 26.03
CA PHE A 156 -3.79 -24.96 27.46
C PHE A 156 -4.97 -24.41 28.31
N GLY A 157 -6.18 -24.33 27.72
CA GLY A 157 -7.38 -23.85 28.42
C GLY A 157 -7.41 -22.33 28.66
N ILE A 158 -6.56 -21.56 28.04
CA ILE A 158 -6.53 -20.07 28.12
C ILE A 158 -7.50 -19.57 27.03
N VAL A 159 -8.70 -19.18 27.42
CA VAL A 159 -9.85 -19.01 26.50
C VAL A 159 -9.89 -17.65 25.76
N SER A 160 -9.05 -16.66 26.07
CA SER A 160 -9.18 -15.36 25.39
C SER A 160 -7.85 -14.73 25.01
N ALA A 161 -7.49 -14.86 23.73
CA ALA A 161 -6.55 -13.94 23.14
C ALA A 161 -7.26 -12.60 22.87
N GLY A 162 -7.01 -11.57 23.68
CA GLY A 162 -7.51 -10.22 23.42
C GLY A 162 -6.95 -9.64 22.10
N ALA A 163 -7.58 -8.60 21.54
CA ALA A 163 -7.14 -7.99 20.28
C ALA A 163 -5.67 -7.57 20.30
N GLY A 164 -5.17 -7.06 21.43
CA GLY A 164 -3.76 -6.69 21.59
C GLY A 164 -2.80 -7.87 21.55
N THR A 165 -3.17 -9.06 22.07
CA THR A 165 -2.35 -10.28 21.99
C THR A 165 -2.31 -10.83 20.58
N ILE A 166 -3.40 -10.75 19.84
CA ILE A 166 -3.48 -11.12 18.43
C ILE A 166 -2.57 -10.20 17.59
N ALA A 167 -2.68 -8.88 17.77
CA ALA A 167 -1.85 -7.93 17.05
C ALA A 167 -0.36 -8.09 17.37
N SER A 168 0.02 -8.25 18.65
CA SER A 168 1.41 -8.48 19.04
C SER A 168 1.97 -9.77 18.49
N SER A 169 1.20 -10.87 18.47
CA SER A 169 1.62 -12.15 17.89
C SER A 169 1.82 -12.05 16.37
N ALA A 170 0.95 -11.31 15.67
CA ALA A 170 1.10 -11.03 14.25
C ALA A 170 2.38 -10.22 13.96
N ILE A 171 2.69 -9.21 14.77
CA ILE A 171 3.92 -8.42 14.67
C ILE A 171 5.16 -9.31 14.88
N ILE A 172 5.15 -10.13 15.92
CA ILE A 172 6.27 -11.04 16.20
C ILE A 172 6.46 -12.04 15.05
N GLY A 173 5.39 -12.69 14.59
CA GLY A 173 5.44 -13.66 13.51
C GLY A 173 5.91 -13.04 12.18
N SER A 174 5.40 -11.87 11.81
CA SER A 174 5.83 -11.15 10.63
C SER A 174 7.29 -10.69 10.71
N THR A 175 7.74 -10.25 11.89
CA THR A 175 9.14 -9.83 12.14
C THR A 175 10.08 -11.02 12.05
N LEU A 176 9.75 -12.18 12.60
CA LEU A 176 10.56 -13.39 12.51
C LEU A 176 10.74 -13.84 11.06
N VAL A 177 9.66 -13.89 10.30
CA VAL A 177 9.72 -14.23 8.86
C VAL A 177 10.53 -13.20 8.11
N LEU A 178 10.36 -11.92 8.41
CA LEU A 178 11.16 -10.86 7.81
C LEU A 178 12.65 -11.04 8.10
N LEU A 179 13.04 -11.25 9.36
CA LEU A 179 14.44 -11.47 9.75
C LEU A 179 15.03 -12.68 9.04
N LEU A 180 14.26 -13.76 8.89
CA LEU A 180 14.66 -14.94 8.14
C LEU A 180 14.88 -14.62 6.66
N VAL A 181 13.93 -13.97 6.00
CA VAL A 181 14.06 -13.55 4.61
C VAL A 181 15.23 -12.59 4.43
N MET A 182 15.45 -11.67 5.35
CA MET A 182 16.55 -10.71 5.33
C MET A 182 17.93 -11.39 5.50
N SER A 183 18.03 -12.38 6.38
CA SER A 183 19.26 -13.15 6.57
C SER A 183 19.67 -13.89 5.28
N VAL A 184 18.69 -14.42 4.56
CA VAL A 184 18.90 -15.05 3.25
C VAL A 184 19.16 -14.01 2.16
N ALA A 185 18.42 -12.89 2.16
CA ALA A 185 18.56 -11.80 1.19
C ALA A 185 19.98 -11.19 1.18
N SER A 186 20.68 -11.20 2.31
CA SER A 186 22.06 -10.74 2.40
C SER A 186 23.06 -11.62 1.62
N LYS A 187 22.72 -12.90 1.42
CA LYS A 187 23.53 -13.89 0.70
C LYS A 187 23.15 -14.04 -0.77
N VAL A 188 21.92 -13.65 -1.13
CA VAL A 188 21.37 -13.77 -2.50
C VAL A 188 21.68 -12.51 -3.28
N ARG A 189 22.22 -12.67 -4.51
CA ARG A 189 22.65 -11.55 -5.34
C ARG A 189 21.58 -11.01 -6.29
N ASP A 190 20.56 -11.80 -6.60
CA ASP A 190 19.50 -11.41 -7.55
C ASP A 190 18.12 -11.30 -6.89
N ASN A 191 17.22 -10.55 -7.55
CA ASN A 191 15.88 -10.29 -7.02
C ASN A 191 14.92 -11.48 -7.22
N VAL A 192 15.18 -12.34 -8.22
CA VAL A 192 14.32 -13.51 -8.51
C VAL A 192 14.52 -14.56 -7.42
N SER A 193 15.77 -14.84 -7.05
CA SER A 193 16.07 -15.74 -5.94
C SER A 193 15.49 -15.24 -4.61
N LEU A 194 15.52 -13.93 -4.35
CA LEU A 194 14.90 -13.34 -3.17
C LEU A 194 13.36 -13.55 -3.18
N LEU A 195 12.73 -13.38 -4.34
CA LEU A 195 11.30 -13.64 -4.53
C LEU A 195 10.95 -15.11 -4.22
N ILE A 196 11.73 -16.05 -4.76
CA ILE A 196 11.54 -17.49 -4.54
C ILE A 196 11.68 -17.83 -3.05
N VAL A 197 12.71 -17.31 -2.38
CA VAL A 197 12.90 -17.50 -0.94
C VAL A 197 11.70 -16.98 -0.15
N GLY A 198 11.20 -15.78 -0.45
CA GLY A 198 10.02 -15.22 0.22
C GLY A 198 8.79 -16.11 0.05
N MET A 199 8.56 -16.61 -1.18
CA MET A 199 7.45 -17.53 -1.45
C MET A 199 7.62 -18.88 -0.72
N MET A 200 8.83 -19.46 -0.69
CA MET A 200 9.08 -20.72 0.00
C MET A 200 8.88 -20.59 1.52
N VAL A 201 9.42 -19.53 2.13
CA VAL A 201 9.19 -19.23 3.55
C VAL A 201 7.71 -19.04 3.85
N GLY A 202 6.99 -18.32 2.98
CA GLY A 202 5.54 -18.16 3.08
C GLY A 202 4.79 -19.49 2.99
N SER A 203 5.21 -20.41 2.11
CA SER A 203 4.62 -21.74 1.97
C SER A 203 4.87 -22.63 3.19
N ILE A 204 6.07 -22.57 3.77
CA ILE A 204 6.39 -23.28 5.02
C ILE A 204 5.52 -22.76 6.17
N ALA A 205 5.42 -21.43 6.33
CA ALA A 205 4.56 -20.83 7.35
C ALA A 205 3.09 -21.25 7.16
N GLY A 206 2.59 -21.24 5.91
CA GLY A 206 1.24 -21.71 5.59
C GLY A 206 1.01 -23.19 5.93
N ALA A 207 1.98 -24.06 5.63
CA ALA A 207 1.91 -25.49 5.98
C ALA A 207 1.83 -25.69 7.51
N LEU A 208 2.62 -24.94 8.28
CA LEU A 208 2.56 -24.99 9.75
C LEU A 208 1.19 -24.52 10.27
N VAL A 209 0.66 -23.43 9.71
CA VAL A 209 -0.70 -22.95 10.05
C VAL A 209 -1.74 -24.03 9.75
N ASN A 210 -1.67 -24.70 8.60
CA ASN A 210 -2.61 -25.78 8.26
C ASN A 210 -2.52 -26.95 9.25
N ILE A 211 -1.33 -27.35 9.70
CA ILE A 211 -1.17 -28.38 10.74
C ILE A 211 -1.86 -27.93 12.03
N MET A 212 -1.63 -26.68 12.45
CA MET A 212 -2.22 -26.14 13.68
C MET A 212 -3.75 -26.07 13.59
N GLN A 213 -4.32 -25.73 12.43
CA GLN A 213 -5.76 -25.71 12.20
C GLN A 213 -6.40 -27.10 12.36
N ASN A 214 -5.70 -28.16 11.95
CA ASN A 214 -6.21 -29.53 12.07
C ASN A 214 -6.30 -30.03 13.52
N ILE A 215 -5.52 -29.49 14.44
CA ILE A 215 -5.50 -29.88 15.87
C ILE A 215 -6.19 -28.86 16.78
N ALA A 216 -6.64 -27.74 16.21
CA ALA A 216 -7.23 -26.63 16.97
C ALA A 216 -8.68 -26.93 17.39
N ASN A 217 -9.11 -26.34 18.51
CA ASN A 217 -10.50 -26.32 18.93
C ASN A 217 -11.35 -25.47 17.96
N PRO A 218 -12.65 -25.80 17.75
CA PRO A 218 -13.52 -25.05 16.83
C PRO A 218 -13.60 -23.54 17.10
N ASP A 219 -13.59 -23.13 18.36
CA ASP A 219 -13.66 -21.70 18.72
C ASP A 219 -12.37 -20.96 18.37
N ALA A 220 -11.22 -21.58 18.62
CA ALA A 220 -9.92 -21.03 18.21
C ALA A 220 -9.80 -20.93 16.67
N LEU A 221 -10.26 -21.97 15.98
CA LEU A 221 -10.29 -21.99 14.52
C LEU A 221 -11.20 -20.87 13.98
N LYS A 222 -12.39 -20.68 14.54
CA LYS A 222 -13.32 -19.61 14.17
C LYS A 222 -12.69 -18.25 14.37
N LEU A 223 -12.04 -18.00 15.51
CA LEU A 223 -11.37 -16.72 15.80
C LEU A 223 -10.26 -16.44 14.78
N PHE A 224 -9.44 -17.43 14.46
CA PHE A 224 -8.39 -17.32 13.47
C PHE A 224 -8.96 -17.03 12.06
N ILE A 225 -10.00 -17.74 11.64
CA ILE A 225 -10.65 -17.52 10.34
C ILE A 225 -11.20 -16.09 10.26
N VAL A 226 -11.90 -15.62 11.30
CA VAL A 226 -12.43 -14.24 11.35
C VAL A 226 -11.30 -13.22 11.20
N TRP A 227 -10.17 -13.45 11.88
CA TRP A 227 -9.01 -12.55 11.73
C TRP A 227 -8.43 -12.56 10.31
N THR A 228 -8.35 -13.75 9.65
CA THR A 228 -7.83 -13.85 8.27
C THR A 228 -8.72 -13.19 7.23
N LEU A 229 -9.99 -12.99 7.51
CA LEU A 229 -10.92 -12.26 6.65
C LEU A 229 -10.66 -10.76 6.61
N GLY A 230 -9.95 -10.26 7.61
CA GLY A 230 -9.61 -8.84 7.76
C GLY A 230 -10.79 -7.99 8.24
N SER A 231 -10.49 -7.03 9.11
CA SER A 231 -11.47 -6.08 9.64
C SER A 231 -10.82 -4.72 9.89
N LEU A 232 -11.53 -3.66 9.52
CA LEU A 232 -11.13 -2.27 9.85
C LEU A 232 -11.78 -1.79 11.15
N SER A 233 -12.84 -2.48 11.60
CA SER A 233 -13.64 -2.08 12.78
C SER A 233 -13.06 -2.57 14.10
N SER A 234 -12.03 -3.38 14.09
CA SER A 234 -11.41 -3.97 15.28
C SER A 234 -10.37 -3.05 15.96
N VAL A 235 -10.09 -1.89 15.36
CA VAL A 235 -9.03 -0.99 15.81
C VAL A 235 -9.58 0.10 16.71
N SER A 236 -9.13 0.12 17.96
CA SER A 236 -9.42 1.16 18.95
C SER A 236 -8.53 2.40 18.74
N TRP A 237 -8.82 3.52 19.40
CA TRP A 237 -8.00 4.74 19.33
C TRP A 237 -6.55 4.52 19.75
N SER A 238 -6.32 3.76 20.81
CA SER A 238 -4.96 3.42 21.29
C SER A 238 -4.18 2.61 20.26
N GLU A 239 -4.82 1.62 19.66
CA GLU A 239 -4.23 0.78 18.62
C GLU A 239 -3.97 1.58 17.32
N LEU A 240 -4.92 2.46 16.95
CA LEU A 240 -4.76 3.37 15.82
C LEU A 240 -3.55 4.29 16.00
N ALA A 241 -3.33 4.82 17.22
CA ALA A 241 -2.17 5.65 17.50
C ALA A 241 -0.86 4.88 17.35
N VAL A 242 -0.76 3.66 17.88
CA VAL A 242 0.43 2.80 17.73
C VAL A 242 0.65 2.44 16.28
N MET A 243 -0.41 2.03 15.56
CA MET A 243 -0.36 1.73 14.13
C MET A 243 0.11 2.95 13.33
N ALA A 244 -0.40 4.14 13.60
CA ALA A 244 0.01 5.37 12.93
C ALA A 244 1.50 5.68 13.13
N ILE A 245 2.05 5.46 14.34
CA ILE A 245 3.49 5.63 14.61
C ILE A 245 4.33 4.65 13.77
N VAL A 246 3.93 3.37 13.72
CA VAL A 246 4.63 2.35 12.91
C VAL A 246 4.60 2.70 11.42
N LEU A 247 3.44 3.13 10.93
CA LEU A 247 3.28 3.54 9.53
C LEU A 247 4.05 4.82 9.21
N LEU A 248 4.12 5.77 10.13
CA LEU A 248 4.92 6.98 9.98
C LEU A 248 6.41 6.64 9.86
N ALA A 249 6.92 5.73 10.70
CA ALA A 249 8.30 5.25 10.58
C ALA A 249 8.57 4.61 9.20
N GLY A 250 7.64 3.78 8.72
CA GLY A 250 7.69 3.22 7.37
C GLY A 250 7.67 4.31 6.28
N ALA A 251 6.81 5.31 6.39
CA ALA A 251 6.70 6.42 5.45
C ALA A 251 7.98 7.29 5.42
N VAL A 252 8.58 7.55 6.57
CA VAL A 252 9.88 8.25 6.65
C VAL A 252 10.95 7.46 5.90
N LEU A 253 11.02 6.15 6.10
CA LEU A 253 11.96 5.29 5.38
C LEU A 253 11.73 5.32 3.87
N VAL A 254 10.47 5.32 3.42
CA VAL A 254 10.12 5.48 2.00
C VAL A 254 10.64 6.79 1.42
N THR A 255 10.51 7.92 2.16
CA THR A 255 11.01 9.22 1.67
C THR A 255 12.52 9.22 1.46
N ILE A 256 13.28 8.56 2.32
CA ILE A 256 14.73 8.37 2.18
C ILE A 256 15.05 7.52 0.94
N LEU A 257 14.21 6.55 0.64
CA LEU A 257 14.39 5.61 -0.48
C LEU A 257 13.96 6.17 -1.84
N LEU A 258 13.30 7.33 -1.94
CA LEU A 258 12.79 7.87 -3.21
C LEU A 258 13.87 8.05 -4.29
N LYS A 259 15.08 8.48 -3.91
CA LYS A 259 16.20 8.64 -4.86
C LYS A 259 16.74 7.28 -5.34
N PRO A 260 17.08 6.33 -4.44
CA PRO A 260 17.49 4.99 -4.84
C PRO A 260 16.43 4.26 -5.69
N LEU A 261 15.15 4.36 -5.36
CA LEU A 261 14.06 3.76 -6.13
C LEU A 261 14.02 4.27 -7.58
N ASN A 262 14.18 5.57 -7.79
CA ASN A 262 14.25 6.13 -9.14
C ASN A 262 15.49 5.64 -9.90
N GLY A 263 16.61 5.42 -9.22
CA GLY A 263 17.80 4.81 -9.82
C GLY A 263 17.58 3.36 -10.24
N LEU A 264 16.86 2.57 -9.42
CA LEU A 264 16.53 1.18 -9.74
C LEU A 264 15.66 1.03 -10.98
N LEU A 265 14.85 2.02 -11.35
CA LEU A 265 14.07 2.01 -12.61
C LEU A 265 14.95 1.92 -13.85
N LEU A 266 16.18 2.43 -13.80
CA LEU A 266 17.13 2.41 -14.90
C LEU A 266 17.90 1.09 -15.02
N GLY A 267 17.82 0.27 -13.98
CA GLY A 267 18.56 -0.99 -13.91
C GLY A 267 19.59 -1.00 -12.79
N GLU A 268 19.88 -2.19 -12.24
CA GLU A 268 20.83 -2.32 -11.13
C GLU A 268 22.25 -1.92 -11.53
N SER A 269 22.72 -2.30 -12.72
CA SER A 269 24.04 -1.92 -13.22
C SER A 269 24.17 -0.40 -13.35
N TYR A 270 23.13 0.26 -13.83
CA TYR A 270 23.10 1.71 -13.96
C TYR A 270 22.99 2.41 -12.59
N ALA A 271 22.17 1.87 -11.69
CA ALA A 271 22.06 2.38 -10.32
C ALA A 271 23.40 2.29 -9.57
N ARG A 272 24.17 1.20 -9.74
CA ARG A 272 25.52 1.08 -9.19
C ARG A 272 26.49 2.11 -9.76
N ALA A 273 26.43 2.37 -11.06
CA ALA A 273 27.25 3.41 -11.70
C ALA A 273 26.93 4.81 -11.19
N LEU A 274 25.69 5.04 -10.73
CA LEU A 274 25.27 6.29 -10.05
C LEU A 274 25.63 6.33 -8.55
N GLY A 275 26.37 5.35 -8.04
CA GLY A 275 26.80 5.29 -6.64
C GLY A 275 25.74 4.75 -5.66
N ILE A 276 24.64 4.18 -6.16
CA ILE A 276 23.58 3.62 -5.31
C ILE A 276 24.02 2.25 -4.78
N ASN A 277 24.05 2.10 -3.46
CA ASN A 277 24.29 0.81 -2.82
C ASN A 277 23.03 -0.06 -2.88
N ILE A 278 23.03 -1.04 -3.81
CA ILE A 278 21.87 -1.91 -4.08
C ILE A 278 21.47 -2.72 -2.85
N SER A 279 22.44 -3.28 -2.10
CA SER A 279 22.14 -4.11 -0.93
C SER A 279 21.44 -3.30 0.18
N ARG A 280 21.95 -2.10 0.49
CA ARG A 280 21.29 -1.21 1.47
C ARG A 280 19.91 -0.75 1.00
N THR A 281 19.76 -0.46 -0.29
CA THR A 281 18.49 -0.06 -0.87
C THR A 281 17.47 -1.20 -0.79
N ARG A 282 17.86 -2.43 -1.14
CA ARG A 282 17.04 -3.63 -1.03
C ARG A 282 16.59 -3.85 0.41
N LEU A 283 17.52 -3.79 1.35
CA LEU A 283 17.25 -3.88 2.78
C LEU A 283 16.23 -2.84 3.24
N GLY A 284 16.45 -1.57 2.89
CA GLY A 284 15.55 -0.47 3.22
C GLY A 284 14.14 -0.65 2.64
N ILE A 285 14.02 -1.13 1.38
CA ILE A 285 12.73 -1.41 0.75
C ILE A 285 11.98 -2.51 1.51
N VAL A 286 12.68 -3.61 1.86
CA VAL A 286 12.07 -4.73 2.59
C VAL A 286 11.60 -4.26 3.97
N LEU A 287 12.43 -3.52 4.71
CA LEU A 287 12.06 -2.94 6.00
C LEU A 287 10.85 -1.98 5.90
N ALA A 288 10.87 -1.06 4.93
CA ALA A 288 9.76 -0.14 4.72
C ALA A 288 8.46 -0.87 4.40
N THR A 289 8.52 -1.88 3.52
CA THR A 289 7.35 -2.69 3.16
C THR A 289 6.82 -3.46 4.38
N SER A 290 7.70 -4.00 5.20
CA SER A 290 7.28 -4.76 6.38
C SER A 290 6.65 -3.87 7.45
N LEU A 291 7.18 -2.66 7.68
CA LEU A 291 6.54 -1.70 8.57
C LEU A 291 5.17 -1.29 8.04
N LEU A 292 5.04 -1.02 6.74
CA LEU A 292 3.78 -0.60 6.14
C LEU A 292 2.77 -1.73 6.05
N ALA A 293 3.11 -2.84 5.40
CA ALA A 293 2.18 -3.94 5.19
C ALA A 293 2.01 -4.83 6.42
N GLY A 294 3.10 -5.11 7.13
CA GLY A 294 3.07 -5.89 8.38
C GLY A 294 2.33 -5.15 9.49
N GLY A 295 2.56 -3.83 9.61
CA GLY A 295 1.82 -2.99 10.56
C GLY A 295 0.31 -3.05 10.33
N ILE A 296 -0.15 -2.92 9.07
CA ILE A 296 -1.58 -3.05 8.78
C ILE A 296 -2.08 -4.46 9.05
N THR A 297 -1.36 -5.48 8.60
CA THR A 297 -1.79 -6.88 8.78
C THR A 297 -1.94 -7.26 10.24
N ALA A 298 -1.14 -6.70 11.12
CA ALA A 298 -1.19 -7.01 12.55
C ALA A 298 -2.54 -6.64 13.21
N TRP A 299 -3.07 -5.47 12.87
CA TRP A 299 -4.33 -4.98 13.46
C TRP A 299 -5.56 -5.27 12.61
N CYS A 300 -5.42 -5.15 11.29
CA CYS A 300 -6.55 -5.29 10.36
C CYS A 300 -6.68 -6.68 9.74
N GLY A 301 -5.71 -7.57 9.98
CA GLY A 301 -5.60 -8.82 9.20
C GLY A 301 -5.09 -8.58 7.78
N PRO A 302 -4.95 -9.63 6.98
CA PRO A 302 -4.46 -9.53 5.60
C PRO A 302 -5.53 -8.91 4.68
N ILE A 303 -5.21 -7.78 4.03
CA ILE A 303 -6.06 -7.12 3.03
C ILE A 303 -5.43 -7.31 1.65
N ALA A 304 -6.11 -8.05 0.77
CA ALA A 304 -5.57 -8.44 -0.52
C ALA A 304 -5.71 -7.35 -1.61
N PHE A 305 -4.89 -7.46 -2.65
CA PHE A 305 -4.96 -6.78 -3.93
C PHE A 305 -4.73 -5.26 -3.95
N ILE A 306 -4.97 -4.50 -2.89
CA ILE A 306 -4.78 -3.04 -2.85
C ILE A 306 -3.34 -2.67 -3.25
N GLY A 307 -2.35 -3.36 -2.68
CA GLY A 307 -0.93 -3.12 -2.98
C GLY A 307 -0.50 -3.51 -4.41
N VAL A 308 -1.31 -4.28 -5.13
CA VAL A 308 -1.04 -4.63 -6.53
C VAL A 308 -1.77 -3.68 -7.47
N ALA A 309 -3.05 -3.43 -7.26
CA ALA A 309 -3.90 -2.65 -8.15
C ALA A 309 -3.55 -1.16 -8.16
N VAL A 310 -3.39 -0.56 -6.98
CA VAL A 310 -3.23 0.89 -6.84
C VAL A 310 -1.96 1.44 -7.52
N PRO A 311 -0.78 0.82 -7.42
CA PRO A 311 0.40 1.30 -8.14
C PRO A 311 0.24 1.28 -9.66
N HIS A 312 -0.57 0.37 -10.20
CA HIS A 312 -0.92 0.36 -11.62
C HIS A 312 -1.79 1.55 -11.99
N LEU A 313 -2.85 1.80 -11.21
CA LEU A 313 -3.72 2.96 -11.39
C LEU A 313 -2.91 4.26 -11.30
N ALA A 314 -2.07 4.39 -10.28
CA ALA A 314 -1.25 5.58 -10.07
C ALA A 314 -0.33 5.87 -11.26
N ARG A 315 0.38 4.85 -11.79
CA ARG A 315 1.22 5.02 -12.98
C ARG A 315 0.40 5.33 -14.24
N GLY A 316 -0.79 4.75 -14.37
CA GLY A 316 -1.71 5.01 -15.47
C GLY A 316 -2.23 6.45 -15.47
N ILE A 317 -2.65 6.95 -14.32
CA ILE A 317 -3.21 8.30 -14.15
C ILE A 317 -2.12 9.37 -14.24
N MET A 318 -1.00 9.17 -13.54
CA MET A 318 0.10 10.16 -13.52
C MET A 318 0.95 10.15 -14.80
N HIS A 319 0.89 9.09 -15.61
CA HIS A 319 1.70 8.90 -16.82
C HIS A 319 3.21 9.07 -16.55
N THR A 320 3.67 8.73 -15.36
CA THR A 320 5.06 8.81 -14.94
C THR A 320 5.45 7.65 -14.04
N SER A 321 6.73 7.28 -14.07
CA SER A 321 7.29 6.28 -13.15
C SER A 321 8.14 6.94 -12.05
N ASN A 322 8.19 8.28 -11.99
CA ASN A 322 8.96 8.97 -10.96
C ASN A 322 8.34 8.78 -9.58
N HIS A 323 9.06 8.13 -8.68
CA HIS A 323 8.57 7.80 -7.33
C HIS A 323 8.21 9.03 -6.49
N ARG A 324 8.79 10.20 -6.77
CA ARG A 324 8.40 11.45 -6.09
C ARG A 324 6.95 11.86 -6.33
N LEU A 325 6.37 11.45 -7.47
CA LEU A 325 4.97 11.71 -7.82
C LEU A 325 4.10 10.46 -7.62
N THR A 326 4.63 9.28 -7.98
CA THR A 326 3.83 8.05 -7.92
C THR A 326 3.62 7.54 -6.50
N VAL A 327 4.55 7.76 -5.56
CA VAL A 327 4.38 7.33 -4.16
C VAL A 327 3.25 8.11 -3.47
N PRO A 328 3.21 9.46 -3.48
CA PRO A 328 2.07 10.20 -2.93
C PRO A 328 0.75 9.89 -3.64
N ALA A 329 0.80 9.70 -4.97
CA ALA A 329 -0.39 9.31 -5.73
C ALA A 329 -0.90 7.92 -5.31
N CYS A 330 0.00 6.96 -5.07
CA CYS A 330 -0.36 5.65 -4.52
C CYS A 330 -1.00 5.78 -3.14
N ALA A 331 -0.45 6.60 -2.26
CA ALA A 331 -1.01 6.80 -0.93
C ALA A 331 -2.45 7.32 -0.99
N LEU A 332 -2.70 8.39 -1.77
CA LEU A 332 -4.03 8.96 -1.92
C LEU A 332 -5.00 8.02 -2.63
N LEU A 333 -4.58 7.39 -3.73
CA LEU A 333 -5.43 6.44 -4.45
C LEU A 333 -5.77 5.22 -3.60
N GLY A 334 -4.80 4.72 -2.83
CA GLY A 334 -5.03 3.60 -1.92
C GLY A 334 -5.99 3.92 -0.80
N ALA A 335 -5.86 5.10 -0.19
CA ALA A 335 -6.81 5.59 0.80
C ALA A 335 -8.22 5.70 0.22
N ASN A 336 -8.37 6.31 -0.95
CA ASN A 336 -9.66 6.43 -1.64
C ASN A 336 -10.26 5.06 -1.97
N LEU A 337 -9.44 4.12 -2.49
CA LEU A 337 -9.94 2.81 -2.89
C LEU A 337 -10.40 1.99 -1.68
N LEU A 338 -9.65 2.03 -0.57
CA LEU A 338 -10.03 1.26 0.61
C LEU A 338 -11.21 1.89 1.35
N LEU A 339 -11.32 3.21 1.41
CA LEU A 339 -12.54 3.89 1.89
C LEU A 339 -13.76 3.55 1.02
N LEU A 340 -13.59 3.52 -0.31
CA LEU A 340 -14.66 3.09 -1.20
C LEU A 340 -15.10 1.65 -0.90
N CYS A 341 -14.15 0.74 -0.70
CA CYS A 341 -14.47 -0.63 -0.29
C CYS A 341 -15.20 -0.67 1.05
N ASP A 342 -14.80 0.15 2.01
CA ASP A 342 -15.46 0.23 3.32
C ASP A 342 -16.87 0.81 3.23
N CYS A 343 -17.09 1.83 2.40
CA CYS A 343 -18.44 2.32 2.08
C CYS A 343 -19.32 1.22 1.46
N LEU A 344 -18.76 0.38 0.59
CA LEU A 344 -19.50 -0.75 0.00
C LEU A 344 -19.85 -1.82 1.05
N VAL A 345 -18.92 -2.14 1.96
CA VAL A 345 -19.18 -3.03 3.10
C VAL A 345 -20.30 -2.47 3.98
N SER A 346 -20.22 -1.19 4.32
CA SER A 346 -21.21 -0.49 5.13
C SER A 346 -22.59 -0.45 4.46
N LEU A 347 -22.64 -0.22 3.16
CA LEU A 347 -23.88 -0.23 2.38
C LEU A 347 -24.49 -1.63 2.30
N ALA A 348 -23.67 -2.68 2.10
CA ALA A 348 -24.15 -4.06 2.11
C ALA A 348 -24.70 -4.47 3.50
N SER A 349 -24.05 -4.01 4.57
CA SER A 349 -24.54 -4.21 5.92
C SER A 349 -25.91 -3.54 6.17
N TYR A 350 -26.10 -2.32 5.64
CA TYR A 350 -27.36 -1.61 5.75
C TYR A 350 -28.48 -2.23 4.93
N SER A 351 -28.22 -2.57 3.64
CA SER A 351 -29.26 -3.00 2.69
C SER A 351 -29.59 -4.48 2.76
N LEU A 352 -28.60 -5.33 3.06
CA LEU A 352 -28.73 -6.79 3.01
C LEU A 352 -28.53 -7.46 4.40
N SER A 353 -28.23 -6.69 5.44
CA SER A 353 -27.87 -7.18 6.78
C SER A 353 -26.71 -8.19 6.76
N LEU A 354 -25.82 -8.07 5.76
CA LEU A 354 -24.67 -8.94 5.55
C LEU A 354 -23.39 -8.28 6.05
N SER A 355 -22.66 -8.92 6.94
CA SER A 355 -21.31 -8.49 7.33
C SER A 355 -20.28 -9.03 6.34
N LEU A 356 -19.93 -8.24 5.31
CA LEU A 356 -18.91 -8.64 4.33
C LEU A 356 -17.50 -8.34 4.85
N PRO A 357 -16.56 -9.29 4.72
CA PRO A 357 -15.15 -9.01 5.05
C PRO A 357 -14.53 -8.01 4.09
N ILE A 358 -13.68 -7.12 4.62
CA ILE A 358 -13.04 -6.08 3.80
C ILE A 358 -12.09 -6.66 2.74
N SER A 359 -11.40 -7.77 3.04
CA SER A 359 -10.51 -8.43 2.08
C SER A 359 -11.28 -9.01 0.88
N THR A 360 -12.51 -9.49 1.09
CA THR A 360 -13.39 -9.99 0.02
C THR A 360 -13.81 -8.85 -0.90
N VAL A 361 -14.30 -7.74 -0.33
CA VAL A 361 -14.73 -6.59 -1.13
C VAL A 361 -13.56 -5.95 -1.85
N SER A 362 -12.42 -5.78 -1.19
CA SER A 362 -11.21 -5.25 -1.83
C SER A 362 -10.72 -6.12 -2.99
N SER A 363 -10.82 -7.45 -2.86
CA SER A 363 -10.48 -8.40 -3.93
C SER A 363 -11.43 -8.26 -5.12
N LEU A 364 -12.72 -8.14 -4.86
CA LEU A 364 -13.77 -8.04 -5.88
C LEU A 364 -13.68 -6.72 -6.66
N VAL A 365 -13.28 -5.64 -6.01
CA VAL A 365 -13.08 -4.34 -6.65
C VAL A 365 -11.72 -4.25 -7.36
N ALA A 366 -10.66 -4.77 -6.77
CA ALA A 366 -9.31 -4.63 -7.30
C ALA A 366 -8.99 -5.60 -8.46
N ALA A 367 -9.57 -6.81 -8.45
CA ALA A 367 -9.28 -7.82 -9.49
C ALA A 367 -9.70 -7.36 -10.90
N PRO A 368 -10.92 -6.82 -11.15
CA PRO A 368 -11.30 -6.30 -12.47
C PRO A 368 -10.37 -5.16 -12.94
N VAL A 369 -9.93 -4.31 -12.00
CA VAL A 369 -9.00 -3.21 -12.32
C VAL A 369 -7.67 -3.76 -12.82
N ILE A 370 -7.14 -4.79 -12.17
CA ILE A 370 -5.87 -5.42 -12.59
C ILE A 370 -6.04 -6.07 -13.96
N ILE A 371 -7.14 -6.81 -14.19
CA ILE A 371 -7.44 -7.45 -15.48
C ILE A 371 -7.51 -6.41 -16.59
N TYR A 372 -8.28 -5.33 -16.37
CA TYR A 372 -8.39 -4.23 -17.35
C TYR A 372 -7.03 -3.61 -17.69
N VAL A 373 -6.19 -3.37 -16.68
CA VAL A 373 -4.85 -2.78 -16.89
C VAL A 373 -3.93 -3.72 -17.66
N ILE A 374 -4.04 -5.04 -17.44
CA ILE A 374 -3.24 -6.05 -18.17
C ILE A 374 -3.69 -6.13 -19.63
N LEU A 375 -5.00 -6.17 -19.89
CA LEU A 375 -5.55 -6.28 -21.24
C LEU A 375 -5.31 -5.03 -22.11
N LYS A 376 -5.14 -3.86 -21.48
CA LYS A 376 -4.88 -2.59 -22.20
C LYS A 376 -3.39 -2.36 -22.53
N ARG A 377 -2.48 -3.23 -22.11
CA ARG A 377 -1.05 -3.20 -22.44
C ARG A 377 -0.77 -3.90 -23.76
#